data_0dbd8906f002101f8f4ef6bd81e431e4
#
_entry.id   0dbd8906f002101f8f4ef6bd81e431e4
#
_cell.length_a   1.000
_cell.length_b   1.000
_cell.length_c   1.000
_cell.angle_alpha   90.00
_cell.angle_beta   90.00
_cell.angle_gamma   90.00
#
_symmetry.space_group_name_H-M   'P 1'
#
loop_
_entity.id
_entity.type
_entity.pdbx_description
1 polymer ?
#
loop_
_entity_poly.entity_id
_entity_poly.type
_entity_poly.pdbx_seq_one_letter_code
_entity_poly.pdbx_strand_id
1 'polypeptide(L)'
;MKLTDLSDKNIYTGKNFQGVCRGVGLSLKSHAVRYLLCASSPTQSGTDFSVGVNAVTEISDKIILSRLRPASPKGCAKIAVGLPIYSFEGGFLGTVADLDVYDFTATTLYTDRGESYPITSIFACSDAVILRKEQPFPLGQRIPAPMLPLVTDKNDSVVTKSILRNAIAKSSLVKLTLALPPFHFETHSSHSIFRR
;
A
#
# COMPACT_ATOMS: atom_id res chain seq x y z
N MET A 1 -6.22 -7.86 18.77
CA MET A 1 -7.14 -8.56 17.85
C MET A 1 -6.38 -8.80 16.55
N LYS A 2 -6.56 -9.95 15.96
CA LYS A 2 -5.93 -10.34 14.71
C LYS A 2 -6.93 -10.32 13.55
N LEU A 3 -6.43 -10.23 12.32
CA LEU A 3 -7.27 -10.33 11.12
C LEU A 3 -7.96 -11.69 11.06
N THR A 4 -7.26 -12.76 11.44
CA THR A 4 -7.81 -14.12 11.53
C THR A 4 -8.96 -14.22 12.54
N ASP A 5 -8.93 -13.40 13.60
CA ASP A 5 -10.05 -13.33 14.57
C ASP A 5 -11.31 -12.70 13.95
N LEU A 6 -11.19 -11.94 12.88
CA LEU A 6 -12.31 -11.32 12.16
C LEU A 6 -12.75 -12.15 10.96
N SER A 7 -11.81 -12.84 10.32
CA SER A 7 -12.07 -13.62 9.12
C SER A 7 -13.08 -14.70 9.40
N ASP A 8 -14.01 -14.87 8.47
CA ASP A 8 -15.10 -15.86 8.51
C ASP A 8 -16.13 -15.68 9.62
N LYS A 9 -16.01 -14.63 10.45
CA LYS A 9 -17.07 -14.31 11.40
C LYS A 9 -18.33 -13.85 10.71
N ASN A 10 -19.45 -14.37 11.18
CA ASN A 10 -20.77 -13.95 10.75
C ASN A 10 -21.08 -12.53 11.22
N ILE A 11 -21.70 -11.77 10.35
CA ILE A 11 -22.10 -10.38 10.59
C ILE A 11 -23.60 -10.29 10.73
N TYR A 12 -24.06 -9.62 11.79
CA TYR A 12 -25.47 -9.44 12.09
C TYR A 12 -25.84 -7.98 12.31
N THR A 13 -27.06 -7.63 11.98
CA THR A 13 -27.73 -6.40 12.42
C THR A 13 -28.96 -6.82 13.24
N GLY A 14 -28.89 -6.65 14.55
CA GLY A 14 -29.83 -7.27 15.46
C GLY A 14 -29.82 -8.81 15.37
N LYS A 15 -30.93 -9.40 14.93
CA LYS A 15 -31.03 -10.85 14.68
C LYS A 15 -30.81 -11.26 13.23
N ASN A 16 -30.71 -10.30 12.32
CA ASN A 16 -30.64 -10.57 10.88
C ASN A 16 -29.17 -10.81 10.46
N PHE A 17 -28.93 -11.97 9.85
CA PHE A 17 -27.67 -12.28 9.20
C PHE A 17 -27.46 -11.38 7.98
N GLN A 18 -26.27 -10.80 7.86
CA GLN A 18 -25.92 -9.87 6.77
C GLN A 18 -24.83 -10.44 5.86
N GLY A 19 -24.03 -11.36 6.35
CA GLY A 19 -22.91 -11.94 5.61
C GLY A 19 -21.77 -12.35 6.53
N VAL A 20 -20.59 -12.54 5.95
CA VAL A 20 -19.37 -12.93 6.65
C VAL A 20 -18.26 -11.93 6.39
N CYS A 21 -17.38 -11.72 7.36
CA CYS A 21 -16.19 -10.89 7.20
C CYS A 21 -15.11 -11.67 6.44
N ARG A 22 -14.51 -11.05 5.43
CA ARG A 22 -13.43 -11.65 4.61
C ARG A 22 -12.12 -10.90 4.72
N GLY A 23 -12.12 -9.70 5.29
CA GLY A 23 -10.94 -8.89 5.40
C GLY A 23 -11.24 -7.48 5.90
N VAL A 24 -10.26 -6.62 5.77
CA VAL A 24 -10.34 -5.24 6.24
C VAL A 24 -9.92 -4.25 5.15
N GLY A 25 -10.53 -3.08 5.18
CA GLY A 25 -10.11 -1.91 4.40
C GLY A 25 -9.28 -0.99 5.26
N LEU A 26 -7.99 -0.88 4.94
CA LEU A 26 -6.98 -0.17 5.69
C LEU A 26 -6.61 1.16 5.02
N SER A 27 -6.59 2.24 5.76
CA SER A 27 -5.98 3.50 5.33
C SER A 27 -4.46 3.41 5.45
N LEU A 28 -3.73 3.37 4.34
CA LEU A 28 -2.26 3.34 4.36
C LEU A 28 -1.63 4.61 4.96
N LYS A 29 -2.36 5.72 4.97
CA LYS A 29 -1.87 6.98 5.52
C LYS A 29 -1.92 7.02 7.06
N SER A 30 -2.98 6.51 7.65
CA SER A 30 -3.22 6.54 9.12
C SER A 30 -3.10 5.18 9.76
N HIS A 31 -2.88 4.11 8.98
CA HIS A 31 -2.87 2.71 9.38
C HIS A 31 -4.16 2.25 10.09
N ALA A 32 -5.21 3.06 10.00
CA ALA A 32 -6.50 2.75 10.61
C ALA A 32 -7.31 1.81 9.73
N VAL A 33 -7.88 0.78 10.33
CA VAL A 33 -8.94 -0.04 9.72
C VAL A 33 -10.20 0.81 9.65
N ARG A 34 -10.67 1.07 8.46
CA ARG A 34 -11.85 1.91 8.18
C ARG A 34 -13.08 1.11 7.86
N TYR A 35 -12.90 -0.07 7.29
CA TYR A 35 -13.98 -0.90 6.78
C TYR A 35 -13.72 -2.38 7.09
N LEU A 36 -14.78 -3.12 7.29
CA LEU A 36 -14.81 -4.57 7.15
C LEU A 36 -15.20 -4.89 5.71
N LEU A 37 -14.49 -5.82 5.09
CA LEU A 37 -14.78 -6.34 3.75
C LEU A 37 -15.62 -7.61 3.93
N CYS A 38 -16.75 -7.67 3.28
CA CYS A 38 -17.78 -8.67 3.59
C CYS A 38 -18.23 -9.41 2.33
N ALA A 39 -18.63 -10.65 2.49
CA ALA A 39 -19.34 -11.45 1.52
C ALA A 39 -20.77 -11.73 2.01
N SER A 40 -21.74 -11.69 1.11
CA SER A 40 -23.15 -11.95 1.44
C SER A 40 -23.40 -13.41 1.81
N SER A 41 -22.54 -14.33 1.32
CA SER A 41 -22.63 -15.75 1.58
C SER A 41 -21.32 -16.32 2.12
N PRO A 42 -21.37 -17.27 3.06
CA PRO A 42 -20.18 -17.98 3.53
C PRO A 42 -19.46 -18.77 2.44
N THR A 43 -20.16 -19.20 1.40
CA THR A 43 -19.57 -19.97 0.28
C THR A 43 -18.87 -19.10 -0.76
N GLN A 44 -19.04 -17.79 -0.68
CA GLN A 44 -18.44 -16.86 -1.62
C GLN A 44 -17.02 -16.52 -1.21
N SER A 45 -16.08 -16.70 -2.12
CA SER A 45 -14.65 -16.42 -1.89
C SER A 45 -14.29 -14.93 -1.97
N GLY A 46 -15.10 -14.11 -2.67
CA GLY A 46 -14.86 -12.67 -2.84
C GLY A 46 -15.58 -11.82 -1.81
N THR A 47 -15.44 -10.51 -1.97
CA THR A 47 -16.14 -9.50 -1.17
C THR A 47 -17.13 -8.73 -2.05
N ASP A 48 -18.40 -8.60 -1.60
CA ASP A 48 -19.47 -7.93 -2.35
C ASP A 48 -19.72 -6.53 -1.83
N PHE A 49 -19.57 -6.36 -0.52
CA PHE A 49 -19.84 -5.10 0.13
C PHE A 49 -18.82 -4.82 1.22
N SER A 50 -18.84 -3.62 1.73
CA SER A 50 -18.04 -3.25 2.90
C SER A 50 -18.86 -2.41 3.87
N VAL A 51 -18.51 -2.50 5.14
CA VAL A 51 -19.17 -1.79 6.24
C VAL A 51 -18.13 -1.00 7.01
N GLY A 52 -18.44 0.26 7.32
CA GLY A 52 -17.56 1.08 8.15
C GLY A 52 -17.43 0.53 9.56
N VAL A 53 -16.23 0.52 10.12
CA VAL A 53 -15.97 0.02 11.49
C VAL A 53 -16.73 0.78 12.56
N ASN A 54 -17.11 2.03 12.29
CA ASN A 54 -17.95 2.84 13.17
C ASN A 54 -19.39 2.31 13.35
N ALA A 55 -19.81 1.38 12.52
CA ALA A 55 -21.09 0.67 12.67
C ALA A 55 -20.98 -0.57 13.55
N VAL A 56 -19.77 -1.04 13.85
CA VAL A 56 -19.52 -2.21 14.69
C VAL A 56 -19.79 -1.83 16.15
N THR A 57 -20.64 -2.60 16.80
CA THR A 57 -20.96 -2.42 18.22
C THR A 57 -20.33 -3.47 19.09
N GLU A 58 -20.11 -4.67 18.53
CA GLU A 58 -19.54 -5.80 19.27
C GLU A 58 -18.78 -6.72 18.32
N ILE A 59 -17.65 -7.24 18.78
CA ILE A 59 -16.89 -8.31 18.15
C ILE A 59 -16.66 -9.40 19.19
N SER A 60 -17.37 -10.52 19.00
CA SER A 60 -17.23 -11.73 19.83
C SER A 60 -17.10 -12.94 18.90
N ASP A 61 -17.87 -14.00 19.08
CA ASP A 61 -17.98 -15.11 18.10
C ASP A 61 -18.61 -14.65 16.77
N LYS A 62 -19.25 -13.52 16.81
CA LYS A 62 -19.89 -12.84 15.67
C LYS A 62 -19.59 -11.34 15.73
N ILE A 63 -19.84 -10.66 14.61
CA ILE A 63 -19.75 -9.21 14.51
C ILE A 63 -21.16 -8.63 14.49
N ILE A 64 -21.44 -7.74 15.42
CA ILE A 64 -22.75 -7.07 15.53
C ILE A 64 -22.61 -5.62 15.05
N LEU A 65 -23.51 -5.23 14.16
CA LEU A 65 -23.60 -3.87 13.64
C LEU A 65 -24.80 -3.16 14.24
N SER A 66 -24.64 -1.89 14.58
CA SER A 66 -25.76 -1.00 14.93
C SER A 66 -26.71 -0.82 13.75
N ARG A 67 -26.18 -0.77 12.53
CA ARG A 67 -26.92 -0.64 11.27
C ARG A 67 -26.09 -1.18 10.11
N LEU A 68 -26.72 -1.72 9.09
CA LEU A 68 -26.08 -2.05 7.83
C LEU A 68 -26.15 -0.80 6.93
N ARG A 69 -24.99 -0.22 6.67
CA ARG A 69 -24.79 0.80 5.62
C ARG A 69 -23.60 0.37 4.77
N PRO A 70 -23.86 -0.24 3.62
CA PRO A 70 -22.80 -0.53 2.67
C PRO A 70 -22.04 0.76 2.34
N ALA A 71 -20.72 0.68 2.37
CA ALA A 71 -19.85 1.80 2.12
C ALA A 71 -18.81 1.41 1.04
N SER A 72 -18.31 2.40 0.32
CA SER A 72 -17.23 2.14 -0.64
C SER A 72 -15.88 2.36 0.04
N PRO A 73 -14.98 1.39 0.04
CA PRO A 73 -13.65 1.50 0.66
C PRO A 73 -12.68 2.33 -0.19
N LYS A 74 -13.14 3.43 -0.78
CA LYS A 74 -12.32 4.32 -1.62
C LYS A 74 -11.10 4.80 -0.84
N GLY A 75 -9.92 4.71 -1.47
CA GLY A 75 -8.66 5.14 -0.88
C GLY A 75 -8.14 4.26 0.27
N CYS A 76 -8.72 3.08 0.45
CA CYS A 76 -8.25 2.08 1.41
C CYS A 76 -7.63 0.87 0.70
N ALA A 77 -6.56 0.36 1.26
CA ALA A 77 -5.99 -0.93 0.91
C ALA A 77 -6.92 -2.05 1.38
N LYS A 78 -7.22 -3.00 0.52
CA LYS A 78 -8.02 -4.17 0.86
C LYS A 78 -7.08 -5.29 1.30
N ILE A 79 -7.10 -5.65 2.57
CA ILE A 79 -6.25 -6.70 3.13
C ILE A 79 -7.14 -7.86 3.59
N ALA A 80 -6.85 -9.04 3.07
CA ALA A 80 -7.48 -10.30 3.42
C ALA A 80 -6.41 -11.38 3.57
N VAL A 81 -6.73 -12.43 4.32
CA VAL A 81 -5.87 -13.61 4.43
C VAL A 81 -5.68 -14.24 3.04
N GLY A 82 -4.48 -14.69 2.73
CA GLY A 82 -4.13 -15.28 1.43
C GLY A 82 -3.74 -14.28 0.33
N LEU A 83 -3.83 -12.96 0.57
CA LEU A 83 -3.41 -11.96 -0.41
C LEU A 83 -1.89 -12.05 -0.64
N PRO A 84 -1.40 -12.12 -1.89
CA PRO A 84 0.03 -12.24 -2.17
C PRO A 84 0.79 -10.97 -1.75
N ILE A 85 2.02 -11.18 -1.31
CA ILE A 85 2.94 -10.12 -0.86
C ILE A 85 4.19 -10.15 -1.72
N TYR A 86 4.57 -8.99 -2.24
CA TYR A 86 5.78 -8.81 -3.02
C TYR A 86 6.65 -7.69 -2.45
N SER A 87 7.96 -7.83 -2.61
CA SER A 87 8.86 -6.71 -2.41
C SER A 87 8.68 -5.66 -3.52
N PHE A 88 9.14 -4.45 -3.29
CA PHE A 88 9.14 -3.38 -4.32
C PHE A 88 9.92 -3.78 -5.59
N GLU A 89 10.86 -4.71 -5.47
CA GLU A 89 11.67 -5.25 -6.58
C GLU A 89 10.96 -6.40 -7.31
N GLY A 90 9.74 -6.78 -6.89
CA GLY A 90 8.95 -7.85 -7.51
C GLY A 90 9.22 -9.25 -6.94
N GLY A 91 10.08 -9.39 -5.92
CA GLY A 91 10.31 -10.67 -5.25
C GLY A 91 9.08 -11.11 -4.45
N PHE A 92 8.64 -12.36 -4.62
CA PHE A 92 7.52 -12.92 -3.87
C PHE A 92 7.95 -13.26 -2.44
N LEU A 93 7.28 -12.66 -1.46
CA LEU A 93 7.57 -12.78 -0.02
C LEU A 93 6.62 -13.76 0.70
N GLY A 94 5.58 -14.23 0.04
CA GLY A 94 4.56 -15.10 0.62
C GLY A 94 3.17 -14.50 0.48
N THR A 95 2.24 -14.98 1.31
CA THR A 95 0.86 -14.47 1.37
C THR A 95 0.56 -13.91 2.76
N VAL A 96 -0.44 -13.05 2.85
CA VAL A 96 -0.92 -12.52 4.14
C VAL A 96 -1.46 -13.69 4.96
N ALA A 97 -0.80 -13.99 6.07
CA ALA A 97 -1.29 -14.96 7.06
C ALA A 97 -2.16 -14.27 8.11
N ASP A 98 -1.72 -13.10 8.58
CA ASP A 98 -2.42 -12.38 9.63
C ASP A 98 -2.05 -10.88 9.64
N LEU A 99 -2.81 -10.09 10.41
CA LEU A 99 -2.58 -8.68 10.64
C LEU A 99 -2.93 -8.34 12.08
N ASP A 100 -1.98 -7.80 12.83
CA ASP A 100 -2.27 -7.28 14.16
C ASP A 100 -3.02 -5.94 14.07
N VAL A 101 -4.13 -5.88 14.79
CA VAL A 101 -4.98 -4.69 14.91
C VAL A 101 -5.20 -4.37 16.38
N TYR A 102 -4.81 -3.19 16.79
CA TYR A 102 -5.06 -2.65 18.11
C TYR A 102 -5.90 -1.37 18.00
N ASP A 103 -7.05 -1.34 18.65
CA ASP A 103 -8.01 -0.23 18.57
C ASP A 103 -8.27 0.25 17.14
N PHE A 104 -8.62 -0.70 16.26
CA PHE A 104 -8.77 -0.48 14.81
C PHE A 104 -7.56 0.16 14.11
N THR A 105 -6.38 0.11 14.71
CA THR A 105 -5.13 0.51 14.07
C THR A 105 -4.29 -0.73 13.78
N ALA A 106 -3.92 -0.90 12.53
CA ALA A 106 -3.05 -2.00 12.12
C ALA A 106 -1.59 -1.68 12.48
N THR A 107 -0.85 -2.67 12.94
CA THR A 107 0.54 -2.50 13.39
C THR A 107 1.51 -3.40 12.65
N THR A 108 1.21 -4.69 12.52
CA THR A 108 2.13 -5.69 12.00
C THR A 108 1.41 -6.62 11.04
N LEU A 109 2.01 -6.85 9.88
CA LEU A 109 1.58 -7.81 8.86
C LEU A 109 2.42 -9.08 8.99
N TYR A 110 1.80 -10.24 9.00
CA TYR A 110 2.45 -11.54 9.06
C TYR A 110 2.28 -12.28 7.74
N THR A 111 3.33 -13.01 7.34
CA THR A 111 3.30 -13.86 6.15
C THR A 111 3.12 -15.33 6.53
N ASP A 112 2.64 -16.13 5.59
CA ASP A 112 2.56 -17.58 5.67
C ASP A 112 3.94 -18.28 5.80
N ARG A 113 5.02 -17.53 5.52
CA ARG A 113 6.41 -17.97 5.71
C ARG A 113 6.97 -17.69 7.10
N GLY A 114 6.18 -17.12 7.99
CA GLY A 114 6.58 -16.78 9.36
C GLY A 114 7.34 -15.46 9.50
N GLU A 115 7.42 -14.67 8.44
CA GLU A 115 8.00 -13.34 8.49
C GLU A 115 6.97 -12.31 8.96
N SER A 116 7.45 -11.23 9.55
CA SER A 116 6.59 -10.13 9.99
C SER A 116 7.15 -8.78 9.49
N TYR A 117 6.24 -7.90 9.11
CA TYR A 117 6.55 -6.60 8.58
C TYR A 117 5.72 -5.53 9.28
N PRO A 118 6.32 -4.38 9.66
CA PRO A 118 5.53 -3.28 10.18
C PRO A 118 4.58 -2.76 9.10
N ILE A 119 3.39 -2.35 9.50
CA ILE A 119 2.36 -1.87 8.56
C ILE A 119 2.85 -0.67 7.74
N THR A 120 3.78 0.11 8.27
CA THR A 120 4.42 1.25 7.61
C THR A 120 5.25 0.86 6.39
N SER A 121 5.64 -0.40 6.28
CA SER A 121 6.38 -0.90 5.12
C SER A 121 5.49 -1.13 3.89
N ILE A 122 4.18 -1.13 4.03
CA ILE A 122 3.27 -1.25 2.88
C ILE A 122 3.38 0.00 2.01
N PHE A 123 3.86 -0.19 0.78
CA PHE A 123 3.93 0.85 -0.23
C PHE A 123 2.60 1.03 -0.97
N ALA A 124 2.03 -0.09 -1.41
CA ALA A 124 0.78 -0.14 -2.14
C ALA A 124 0.05 -1.45 -1.86
N CYS A 125 -1.26 -1.47 -2.07
CA CYS A 125 -2.06 -2.66 -1.96
C CYS A 125 -3.28 -2.54 -2.88
N SER A 126 -3.49 -3.56 -3.72
CA SER A 126 -4.66 -3.79 -4.56
C SER A 126 -4.97 -5.29 -4.54
N ASP A 127 -4.58 -6.01 -5.58
CA ASP A 127 -4.69 -7.47 -5.69
C ASP A 127 -3.46 -8.18 -5.08
N ALA A 128 -2.50 -7.40 -4.63
CA ALA A 128 -1.32 -7.82 -3.90
C ALA A 128 -0.87 -6.71 -2.94
N VAL A 129 -0.16 -7.08 -1.89
CA VAL A 129 0.56 -6.15 -1.02
C VAL A 129 1.97 -5.95 -1.58
N ILE A 130 2.37 -4.71 -1.77
CA ILE A 130 3.72 -4.35 -2.16
C ILE A 130 4.41 -3.72 -0.95
N LEU A 131 5.50 -4.33 -0.51
CA LEU A 131 6.30 -3.82 0.59
C LEU A 131 7.44 -2.96 0.07
N ARG A 132 7.69 -1.84 0.74
CA ARG A 132 8.94 -1.09 0.56
C ARG A 132 10.08 -1.99 1.00
N LYS A 133 11.20 -1.91 0.29
CA LYS A 133 12.45 -2.36 0.87
C LYS A 133 12.70 -1.45 2.08
N GLU A 134 12.69 -2.01 3.28
CA GLU A 134 13.30 -1.32 4.40
C GLU A 134 14.80 -1.25 4.11
N GLN A 135 15.20 -0.19 3.44
CA GLN A 135 16.54 0.28 3.68
C GLN A 135 16.47 0.88 5.09
N PRO A 136 17.19 0.32 6.05
CA PRO A 136 17.48 1.06 7.26
C PRO A 136 18.30 2.26 6.82
N PHE A 137 17.64 3.37 6.47
CA PHE A 137 18.30 4.65 6.52
C PHE A 137 18.53 4.90 8.01
N PRO A 138 19.76 4.77 8.51
CA PRO A 138 20.04 5.18 9.87
C PRO A 138 19.66 6.65 9.92
N LEU A 139 18.64 6.97 10.71
CA LEU A 139 18.25 8.32 11.04
C LEU A 139 19.51 9.08 11.48
N GLY A 140 20.03 9.96 10.65
CA GLY A 140 21.23 10.74 10.92
C GLY A 140 22.43 10.55 9.98
N GLN A 141 22.46 9.58 9.09
CA GLN A 141 23.48 9.58 8.05
C GLN A 141 23.10 10.60 6.97
N ARG A 142 23.78 11.74 7.02
CA ARG A 142 23.84 12.64 5.86
C ARG A 142 24.33 11.83 4.69
N ILE A 143 23.56 11.72 3.62
CA ILE A 143 24.05 11.18 2.34
C ILE A 143 25.31 12.00 2.01
N PRO A 144 26.49 11.38 1.96
CA PRO A 144 27.68 12.13 1.60
C PRO A 144 27.47 12.72 0.21
N ALA A 145 27.58 14.03 0.13
CA ALA A 145 27.37 14.83 -1.08
C ALA A 145 28.22 14.43 -2.34
N PRO A 146 29.21 13.53 -2.27
CA PRO A 146 30.08 13.27 -3.40
C PRO A 146 29.59 12.22 -4.40
N MET A 147 28.42 11.62 -4.24
CA MET A 147 27.99 10.54 -5.16
C MET A 147 27.04 10.98 -6.29
N LEU A 148 26.71 12.24 -6.36
CA LEU A 148 26.03 12.76 -7.54
C LEU A 148 27.07 13.27 -8.51
N PRO A 149 27.10 12.79 -9.77
CA PRO A 149 27.99 13.35 -10.77
C PRO A 149 27.70 14.86 -10.87
N LEU A 150 28.70 15.66 -10.54
CA LEU A 150 28.66 17.09 -10.77
C LEU A 150 28.60 17.31 -12.29
N VAL A 151 27.40 17.55 -12.81
CA VAL A 151 27.26 18.10 -14.13
C VAL A 151 27.77 19.56 -14.04
N THR A 152 29.04 19.72 -14.27
CA THR A 152 29.67 21.02 -14.36
C THR A 152 29.40 21.58 -15.77
N ASP A 153 28.25 22.18 -15.95
CA ASP A 153 28.11 23.14 -17.03
C ASP A 153 28.82 24.44 -16.59
N LYS A 154 29.74 24.93 -17.40
CA LYS A 154 30.69 25.98 -17.01
C LYS A 154 30.04 27.30 -16.61
N ASN A 155 28.73 27.47 -16.82
CA ASN A 155 28.05 28.76 -16.63
C ASN A 155 27.05 28.82 -15.49
N ASP A 156 26.69 27.66 -14.81
CA ASP A 156 25.58 27.66 -13.84
C ASP A 156 25.77 26.78 -12.60
N SER A 157 26.99 26.61 -12.13
CA SER A 157 27.32 25.69 -11.03
C SER A 157 26.66 26.03 -9.70
N VAL A 158 26.22 27.24 -9.47
CA VAL A 158 25.61 27.68 -8.19
C VAL A 158 24.11 27.43 -8.17
N VAL A 159 23.42 27.66 -9.30
CA VAL A 159 21.98 27.48 -9.41
C VAL A 159 21.63 25.99 -9.36
N THR A 160 22.42 25.15 -10.00
CA THR A 160 22.23 23.70 -10.01
C THR A 160 22.39 23.09 -8.61
N LYS A 161 23.35 23.56 -7.80
CA LYS A 161 23.53 23.11 -6.41
C LYS A 161 22.33 23.48 -5.52
N SER A 162 21.76 24.64 -5.71
CA SER A 162 20.60 25.09 -4.93
C SER A 162 19.33 24.33 -5.32
N ILE A 163 19.13 24.04 -6.60
CA ILE A 163 18.00 23.25 -7.10
C ILE A 163 18.10 21.80 -6.62
N LEU A 164 19.28 21.17 -6.67
CA LEU A 164 19.49 19.82 -6.16
C LEU A 164 19.25 19.73 -4.64
N ARG A 165 19.77 20.67 -3.86
CA ARG A 165 19.51 20.72 -2.42
C ARG A 165 18.03 20.87 -2.10
N ASN A 166 17.31 21.68 -2.84
CA ASN A 166 15.87 21.86 -2.65
C ASN A 166 15.07 20.64 -3.13
N ALA A 167 15.50 19.94 -4.17
CA ALA A 167 14.89 18.70 -4.63
C ALA A 167 15.07 17.56 -3.62
N ILE A 168 16.27 17.42 -3.05
CA ILE A 168 16.56 16.44 -2.00
C ILE A 168 15.79 16.77 -0.73
N ALA A 169 15.74 18.04 -0.32
CA ALA A 169 15.02 18.48 0.88
C ALA A 169 13.49 18.32 0.78
N LYS A 170 12.94 18.37 -0.43
CA LYS A 170 11.49 18.23 -0.69
C LYS A 170 11.06 16.84 -1.12
N SER A 171 11.98 15.87 -1.26
CA SER A 171 11.78 14.44 -1.55
C SER A 171 10.60 14.11 -2.48
N SER A 172 10.46 14.85 -3.58
CA SER A 172 9.46 14.61 -4.60
C SER A 172 10.13 13.97 -5.81
N LEU A 173 9.80 12.73 -6.12
CA LEU A 173 10.31 11.98 -7.28
C LEU A 173 10.16 12.77 -8.60
N VAL A 174 9.09 13.56 -8.72
CA VAL A 174 8.80 14.41 -9.88
C VAL A 174 9.87 15.49 -10.08
N LYS A 175 10.48 15.99 -9.00
CA LYS A 175 11.53 17.01 -9.10
C LYS A 175 12.90 16.44 -9.41
N LEU A 176 13.15 15.19 -9.06
CA LEU A 176 14.35 14.47 -9.46
C LEU A 176 14.36 14.20 -10.98
N THR A 177 13.21 13.90 -11.57
CA THR A 177 13.07 13.67 -13.01
C THR A 177 13.32 14.96 -13.83
N LEU A 178 12.99 16.11 -13.27
CA LEU A 178 13.24 17.42 -13.92
C LEU A 178 14.72 17.88 -13.84
N ALA A 179 15.52 17.26 -12.96
CA ALA A 179 16.95 17.56 -12.83
C ALA A 179 17.84 16.70 -13.74
N LEU A 180 17.26 15.73 -14.45
CA LEU A 180 17.96 14.96 -15.47
C LEU A 180 18.00 15.78 -16.77
N PRO A 181 19.15 15.85 -17.45
CA PRO A 181 19.22 16.49 -18.76
C PRO A 181 18.24 15.80 -19.72
N PRO A 182 17.61 16.55 -20.63
CA PRO A 182 16.72 15.96 -21.61
C PRO A 182 17.49 14.92 -22.41
N PHE A 183 17.02 13.67 -22.37
CA PHE A 183 17.51 12.64 -23.28
C PHE A 183 17.19 13.10 -24.70
N HIS A 184 18.20 13.45 -25.46
CA HIS A 184 18.07 13.60 -26.90
C HIS A 184 17.81 12.21 -27.48
N PHE A 185 16.54 11.90 -27.72
CA PHE A 185 16.21 10.83 -28.63
C PHE A 185 16.58 11.30 -30.04
N GLU A 186 17.71 10.85 -30.57
CA GLU A 186 17.92 10.88 -31.98
C GLU A 186 16.88 9.98 -32.64
N THR A 187 15.85 10.62 -33.19
CA THR A 187 14.91 9.92 -34.06
C THR A 187 15.65 9.62 -35.34
N HIS A 188 16.22 8.42 -35.43
CA HIS A 188 16.58 7.87 -36.74
C HIS A 188 15.28 7.70 -37.52
N SER A 189 14.99 8.66 -38.38
CA SER A 189 13.95 8.50 -39.38
C SER A 189 14.41 7.43 -40.38
N SER A 190 13.93 6.22 -40.19
CA SER A 190 14.02 5.17 -41.19
C SER A 190 13.15 5.57 -42.38
N HIS A 191 13.77 6.09 -43.40
CA HIS A 191 13.15 6.20 -44.71
C HIS A 191 12.78 4.82 -45.20
N SER A 192 11.50 4.52 -45.17
CA SER A 192 10.94 3.37 -45.88
C SER A 192 11.01 3.63 -47.38
N ILE A 193 11.95 2.99 -48.06
CA ILE A 193 11.96 2.88 -49.51
C ILE A 193 10.97 1.79 -49.86
N PHE A 194 9.73 2.12 -50.13
CA PHE A 194 8.85 1.30 -50.97
C PHE A 194 8.88 1.90 -52.37
N ARG A 195 9.56 1.25 -53.26
CA ARG A 195 9.38 1.35 -54.73
C ARG A 195 9.29 -0.03 -55.34
N ARG A 196 8.12 -0.28 -55.91
CA ARG A 196 7.72 -1.25 -56.92
C ARG A 196 7.60 -2.72 -56.51
#